data_faf0bf4f259c7cab6502a0da62ce0518
#
_entry.id   faf0bf4f259c7cab6502a0da62ce0518
#
_cell.length_a   1.000
_cell.length_b   1.000
_cell.length_c   1.000
_cell.angle_alpha   90.00
_cell.angle_beta   90.00
_cell.angle_gamma   90.00
#
_symmetry.space_group_name_H-M   'P 1'
#
loop_
_entity.id
_entity.type
_entity.pdbx_description
1 polymer ?
#
loop_
_entity_poly.entity_id
_entity_poly.type
_entity_poly.pdbx_seq_one_letter_code
_entity_poly.pdbx_strand_id
1 'polypeptide(L)'
;SAPFYTDQVRRDLTALVGPDVADEGNFLIETHLDPVLQSVLERQLSGLLANNSRLGVQEGAAVVLDSRTGGVLAIAGGRDYNASQFNRASMALRQPGSTFKLITYLAALEQGLKPNDTLDCSPLRWGGQRFDSTCSGQLTLASAFASSHNTAALRLVQRVGLEQVVSLAKRLGITTPLDPVPVLALGQSEVRLIELTSSYTAVAN
;
A
#
# COMPACT_ATOMS: atom_id res chain seq x y z
N SER A 1 2.37 26.35 -1.98
CA SER A 1 2.05 25.56 -3.17
C SER A 1 2.13 24.07 -2.81
N ALA A 2 1.37 23.24 -3.47
CA ALA A 2 1.35 21.78 -3.26
C ALA A 2 1.46 21.11 -4.64
N PRO A 3 2.63 21.18 -5.31
CA PRO A 3 2.71 20.83 -6.73
C PRO A 3 2.38 19.35 -7.01
N PHE A 4 2.88 18.41 -6.21
CA PHE A 4 2.53 17.00 -6.35
C PHE A 4 1.03 16.73 -6.15
N TYR A 5 0.40 17.48 -5.24
CA TYR A 5 -1.04 17.38 -5.00
C TYR A 5 -1.82 17.90 -6.21
N THR A 6 -1.45 19.08 -6.70
CA THR A 6 -2.10 19.70 -7.87
C THR A 6 -1.99 18.81 -9.11
N ASP A 7 -0.82 18.24 -9.35
CA ASP A 7 -0.62 17.28 -10.45
C ASP A 7 -1.47 16.03 -10.30
N GLN A 8 -1.63 15.53 -9.07
CA GLN A 8 -2.50 14.39 -8.82
C GLN A 8 -3.96 14.73 -9.15
N VAL A 9 -4.45 15.88 -8.68
CA VAL A 9 -5.81 16.35 -8.99
C VAL A 9 -6.03 16.46 -10.50
N ARG A 10 -5.03 17.00 -11.24
CA ARG A 10 -5.13 17.11 -12.71
C ARG A 10 -5.18 15.73 -13.38
N ARG A 11 -4.39 14.77 -12.92
CA ARG A 11 -4.43 13.38 -13.43
C ARG A 11 -5.78 12.72 -13.18
N ASP A 12 -6.33 12.90 -11.96
CA ASP A 12 -7.62 12.34 -11.59
C ASP A 12 -8.75 12.98 -12.42
N LEU A 13 -8.71 14.30 -12.64
CA LEU A 13 -9.65 14.98 -13.53
C LEU A 13 -9.57 14.42 -14.95
N THR A 14 -8.36 14.32 -15.51
CA THR A 14 -8.15 13.77 -16.86
C THR A 14 -8.66 12.34 -16.98
N ALA A 15 -8.48 11.52 -15.96
CA ALA A 15 -8.99 10.16 -15.92
C ALA A 15 -10.53 10.09 -15.86
N LEU A 16 -11.17 11.09 -15.22
CA LEU A 16 -12.63 11.14 -15.06
C LEU A 16 -13.34 11.67 -16.32
N VAL A 17 -12.83 12.72 -16.94
CA VAL A 17 -13.54 13.44 -18.01
C VAL A 17 -12.87 13.29 -19.40
N GLY A 18 -11.71 12.69 -19.46
CA GLY A 18 -10.88 12.61 -20.66
C GLY A 18 -9.98 13.82 -20.86
N PRO A 19 -8.89 13.67 -21.65
CA PRO A 19 -7.90 14.72 -21.83
C PRO A 19 -8.47 15.99 -22.47
N ASP A 20 -9.24 15.85 -23.54
CA ASP A 20 -9.77 16.98 -24.29
C ASP A 20 -10.66 17.87 -23.40
N VAL A 21 -11.58 17.26 -22.64
CA VAL A 21 -12.48 17.99 -21.71
C VAL A 21 -11.69 18.57 -20.55
N ALA A 22 -10.69 17.87 -20.02
CA ALA A 22 -9.84 18.38 -18.95
C ALA A 22 -9.03 19.62 -19.38
N ASP A 23 -8.60 19.66 -20.64
CA ASP A 23 -7.81 20.76 -21.19
C ASP A 23 -8.68 21.99 -21.58
N GLU A 24 -9.98 21.82 -21.84
CA GLU A 24 -10.93 22.94 -22.01
C GLU A 24 -11.01 23.82 -20.76
N GLY A 25 -10.74 23.27 -19.57
CA GLY A 25 -10.74 23.98 -18.30
C GLY A 25 -12.16 24.28 -17.79
N ASN A 26 -12.30 25.40 -17.04
CA ASN A 26 -13.57 25.88 -16.45
C ASN A 26 -14.15 24.95 -15.36
N PHE A 27 -13.31 24.15 -14.69
CA PHE A 27 -13.70 23.33 -13.57
C PHE A 27 -13.46 24.05 -12.24
N LEU A 28 -14.45 24.00 -11.36
CA LEU A 28 -14.24 24.20 -9.92
C LEU A 28 -14.05 22.82 -9.29
N ILE A 29 -12.85 22.57 -8.75
CA ILE A 29 -12.49 21.27 -8.17
C ILE A 29 -12.34 21.45 -6.67
N GLU A 30 -13.26 20.87 -5.91
CA GLU A 30 -13.14 20.76 -4.46
C GLU A 30 -12.30 19.54 -4.09
N THR A 31 -11.39 19.71 -3.16
CA THR A 31 -10.45 18.66 -2.75
C THR A 31 -10.41 18.52 -1.22
N HIS A 32 -9.84 17.42 -0.74
CA HIS A 32 -9.59 17.18 0.69
C HIS A 32 -8.25 17.74 1.17
N LEU A 33 -7.55 18.54 0.34
CA LEU A 33 -6.24 19.07 0.72
C LEU A 33 -6.30 19.82 2.06
N ASP A 34 -5.46 19.37 3.00
CA ASP A 34 -5.11 20.14 4.20
C ASP A 34 -3.78 20.88 3.93
N PRO A 35 -3.80 22.21 3.72
CA PRO A 35 -2.58 22.96 3.37
C PRO A 35 -1.54 22.97 4.47
N VAL A 36 -1.95 22.86 5.73
CA VAL A 36 -1.02 22.83 6.88
C VAL A 36 -0.32 21.47 6.92
N LEU A 37 -1.10 20.39 6.84
CA LEU A 37 -0.57 19.03 6.82
C LEU A 37 0.33 18.80 5.61
N GLN A 38 -0.06 19.29 4.43
CA GLN A 38 0.75 19.23 3.20
C GLN A 38 2.12 19.91 3.40
N SER A 39 2.14 21.12 3.94
CA SER A 39 3.38 21.86 4.19
C SER A 39 4.28 21.16 5.21
N VAL A 40 3.69 20.55 6.24
CA VAL A 40 4.44 19.74 7.22
C VAL A 40 5.02 18.50 6.55
N LEU A 41 4.22 17.77 5.76
CA LEU A 41 4.63 16.55 5.06
C LEU A 41 5.83 16.81 4.14
N GLU A 42 5.74 17.83 3.29
CA GLU A 42 6.81 18.21 2.36
C GLU A 42 8.12 18.53 3.09
N ARG A 43 8.05 19.35 4.15
CA ARG A 43 9.23 19.71 4.95
C ARG A 43 9.86 18.49 5.62
N GLN A 44 9.04 17.63 6.24
CA GLN A 44 9.55 16.46 6.96
C GLN A 44 10.18 15.46 5.99
N LEU A 45 9.54 15.19 4.86
CA LEU A 45 10.09 14.29 3.84
C LEU A 45 11.41 14.81 3.29
N SER A 46 11.46 16.07 2.85
CA SER A 46 12.70 16.71 2.36
C SER A 46 13.82 16.67 3.40
N GLY A 47 13.51 16.97 4.65
CA GLY A 47 14.47 16.94 5.75
C GLY A 47 15.01 15.53 6.01
N LEU A 48 14.14 14.53 6.05
CA LEU A 48 14.53 13.14 6.23
C LEU A 48 15.43 12.64 5.09
N LEU A 49 15.09 12.96 3.85
CA LEU A 49 15.88 12.57 2.68
C LEU A 49 17.25 13.27 2.67
N ALA A 50 17.31 14.56 3.04
CA ALA A 50 18.56 15.29 3.14
C ALA A 50 19.49 14.69 4.21
N ASN A 51 18.95 14.38 5.40
CA ASN A 51 19.70 13.83 6.52
C ASN A 51 20.21 12.41 6.24
N ASN A 52 19.53 11.65 5.39
CA ASN A 52 19.88 10.26 5.07
C ASN A 52 20.57 10.10 3.69
N SER A 53 20.92 11.19 3.04
CA SER A 53 21.56 11.17 1.71
C SER A 53 22.88 10.39 1.70
N ARG A 54 23.66 10.46 2.80
CA ARG A 54 24.91 9.69 2.97
C ARG A 54 24.71 8.19 3.04
N LEU A 55 23.49 7.73 3.34
CA LEU A 55 23.11 6.30 3.35
C LEU A 55 22.59 5.84 1.96
N GLY A 56 22.71 6.69 0.93
CA GLY A 56 22.22 6.39 -0.41
C GLY A 56 20.72 6.61 -0.60
N VAL A 57 19.99 7.12 0.43
CA VAL A 57 18.57 7.45 0.32
C VAL A 57 18.44 8.81 -0.36
N GLN A 58 18.04 8.81 -1.62
CA GLN A 58 17.95 10.03 -2.43
C GLN A 58 16.51 10.52 -2.59
N GLU A 59 15.55 9.61 -2.64
CA GLU A 59 14.16 9.88 -2.93
C GLU A 59 13.24 9.09 -1.99
N GLY A 60 12.03 9.61 -1.83
CA GLY A 60 10.98 8.99 -1.04
C GLY A 60 9.63 9.58 -1.38
N ALA A 61 8.57 8.99 -0.86
CA ALA A 61 7.22 9.50 -1.02
C ALA A 61 6.42 9.29 0.27
N ALA A 62 5.42 10.13 0.45
CA ALA A 62 4.46 9.99 1.54
C ALA A 62 3.07 10.43 1.10
N VAL A 63 2.05 9.80 1.67
CA VAL A 63 0.65 10.14 1.45
C VAL A 63 -0.11 10.06 2.77
N VAL A 64 -1.03 10.98 2.98
CA VAL A 64 -1.94 11.01 4.13
C VAL A 64 -3.37 11.03 3.64
N LEU A 65 -4.16 10.08 4.10
CA LEU A 65 -5.58 9.95 3.78
C LEU A 65 -6.44 10.21 5.02
N ASP A 66 -7.60 10.79 4.82
CA ASP A 66 -8.67 10.75 5.82
C ASP A 66 -9.22 9.32 5.88
N SER A 67 -9.12 8.67 7.04
CA SER A 67 -9.56 7.27 7.19
C SER A 67 -11.06 7.10 6.99
N ARG A 68 -11.88 8.12 7.24
CA ARG A 68 -13.34 8.06 7.14
C ARG A 68 -13.84 8.25 5.71
N THR A 69 -13.17 9.11 4.94
CA THR A 69 -13.63 9.50 3.60
C THR A 69 -12.77 8.88 2.48
N GLY A 70 -11.55 8.44 2.80
CA GLY A 70 -10.55 8.04 1.81
C GLY A 70 -9.91 9.22 1.07
N GLY A 71 -10.30 10.46 1.40
CA GLY A 71 -9.79 11.66 0.75
C GLY A 71 -8.31 11.89 1.01
N VAL A 72 -7.58 12.35 -0.01
CA VAL A 72 -6.15 12.66 0.11
C VAL A 72 -5.99 14.01 0.79
N LEU A 73 -5.49 14.02 2.02
CA LEU A 73 -5.22 15.23 2.80
C LEU A 73 -3.88 15.86 2.43
N ALA A 74 -2.86 15.03 2.15
CA ALA A 74 -1.53 15.48 1.75
C ALA A 74 -0.82 14.40 0.93
N ILE A 75 0.02 14.82 -0.03
CA ILE A 75 0.83 13.92 -0.84
C ILE A 75 2.17 14.58 -1.23
N ALA A 76 3.26 13.87 -1.03
CA ALA A 76 4.58 14.25 -1.48
C ALA A 76 5.22 13.09 -2.25
N GLY A 77 5.52 13.30 -3.53
CA GLY A 77 6.00 12.26 -4.44
C GLY A 77 7.51 12.21 -4.61
N GLY A 78 8.26 13.09 -3.95
CA GLY A 78 9.71 13.19 -4.06
C GLY A 78 10.28 14.27 -3.15
N ARG A 79 11.60 14.39 -3.19
CA ARG A 79 12.35 15.35 -2.40
C ARG A 79 12.13 16.80 -2.86
N ASP A 80 12.17 17.02 -4.17
CA ASP A 80 12.05 18.33 -4.81
C ASP A 80 11.28 18.19 -6.13
N TYR A 81 10.13 18.83 -6.21
CA TYR A 81 9.27 18.80 -7.39
C TYR A 81 9.94 19.43 -8.62
N ASN A 82 10.77 20.47 -8.43
CA ASN A 82 11.48 21.13 -9.54
C ASN A 82 12.56 20.21 -10.15
N ALA A 83 13.15 19.33 -9.34
CA ALA A 83 14.12 18.36 -9.81
C ALA A 83 13.46 17.14 -10.45
N SER A 84 12.31 16.70 -9.94
CA SER A 84 11.56 15.57 -10.47
C SER A 84 10.07 15.69 -10.18
N GLN A 85 9.26 15.76 -11.24
CA GLN A 85 7.80 15.80 -11.16
C GLN A 85 7.15 14.40 -11.04
N PHE A 86 7.97 13.35 -11.06
CA PHE A 86 7.48 11.98 -10.94
C PHE A 86 6.95 11.75 -9.53
N ASN A 87 5.62 11.63 -9.41
CA ASN A 87 4.95 11.41 -8.13
C ASN A 87 5.09 9.93 -7.71
N ARG A 88 6.08 9.62 -6.88
CA ARG A 88 6.35 8.26 -6.43
C ARG A 88 5.25 7.67 -5.56
N ALA A 89 4.42 8.50 -4.93
CA ALA A 89 3.30 8.02 -4.12
C ALA A 89 2.19 7.41 -4.98
N SER A 90 1.92 7.96 -6.16
CA SER A 90 0.81 7.52 -7.02
C SER A 90 1.25 6.82 -8.31
N MET A 91 2.53 6.89 -8.67
CA MET A 91 3.02 6.36 -9.95
C MET A 91 4.06 5.24 -9.79
N ALA A 92 4.91 5.29 -8.76
CA ALA A 92 5.94 4.27 -8.58
C ALA A 92 5.32 2.94 -8.14
N LEU A 93 5.74 1.89 -8.80
CA LEU A 93 5.45 0.52 -8.41
C LEU A 93 6.56 0.03 -7.49
N ARG A 94 6.20 -0.42 -6.29
CA ARG A 94 7.14 -0.91 -5.28
C ARG A 94 6.56 -2.10 -4.54
N GLN A 95 7.42 -3.03 -4.17
CA GLN A 95 7.04 -4.17 -3.35
C GLN A 95 6.61 -3.70 -1.95
N PRO A 96 5.36 -3.94 -1.53
CA PRO A 96 4.86 -3.55 -0.21
C PRO A 96 5.48 -4.37 0.93
N GLY A 97 6.06 -5.52 0.63
CA GLY A 97 6.58 -6.42 1.63
C GLY A 97 5.50 -6.82 2.63
N SER A 98 5.88 -6.97 3.89
CA SER A 98 4.98 -7.44 4.95
C SER A 98 3.76 -6.54 5.23
N THR A 99 3.72 -5.32 4.71
CA THR A 99 2.51 -4.49 4.80
C THR A 99 1.35 -5.08 4.00
N PHE A 100 1.61 -5.88 2.97
CA PHE A 100 0.58 -6.58 2.22
C PHE A 100 -0.13 -7.69 3.03
N LYS A 101 0.50 -8.19 4.11
CA LYS A 101 -0.09 -9.25 4.94
C LYS A 101 -1.46 -8.86 5.53
N LEU A 102 -1.72 -7.57 5.75
CA LEU A 102 -3.03 -7.12 6.19
C LEU A 102 -4.14 -7.68 5.29
N ILE A 103 -3.98 -7.57 3.97
CA ILE A 103 -4.98 -8.04 3.00
C ILE A 103 -5.18 -9.56 3.10
N THR A 104 -4.08 -10.30 3.28
CA THR A 104 -4.13 -11.75 3.48
C THR A 104 -4.94 -12.15 4.72
N TYR A 105 -4.69 -11.45 5.84
CA TYR A 105 -5.41 -11.72 7.08
C TYR A 105 -6.87 -11.28 7.04
N LEU A 106 -7.17 -10.16 6.38
CA LEU A 106 -8.56 -9.73 6.14
C LEU A 106 -9.33 -10.76 5.30
N ALA A 107 -8.72 -11.31 4.25
CA ALA A 107 -9.33 -12.37 3.45
C ALA A 107 -9.64 -13.62 4.28
N ALA A 108 -8.79 -13.94 5.26
CA ALA A 108 -9.04 -15.05 6.18
C ALA A 108 -10.23 -14.75 7.12
N LEU A 109 -10.31 -13.54 7.66
CA LEU A 109 -11.41 -13.13 8.53
C LEU A 109 -12.76 -13.13 7.77
N GLU A 110 -12.77 -12.68 6.50
CA GLU A 110 -13.98 -12.75 5.65
C GLU A 110 -14.46 -14.19 5.42
N GLN A 111 -13.55 -15.17 5.42
CA GLN A 111 -13.91 -16.59 5.32
C GLN A 111 -14.29 -17.21 6.66
N GLY A 112 -14.42 -16.40 7.71
CA GLY A 112 -14.87 -16.83 9.03
C GLY A 112 -13.77 -17.34 9.96
N LEU A 113 -12.49 -17.25 9.57
CA LEU A 113 -11.40 -17.52 10.50
C LEU A 113 -11.41 -16.49 11.61
N LYS A 114 -10.97 -16.90 12.79
CA LYS A 114 -10.95 -16.06 13.99
C LYS A 114 -9.52 -15.74 14.41
N PRO A 115 -9.28 -14.62 15.12
CA PRO A 115 -7.96 -14.26 15.61
C PRO A 115 -7.27 -15.35 16.45
N ASN A 116 -8.04 -16.19 17.13
CA ASN A 116 -7.54 -17.30 17.97
C ASN A 116 -7.36 -18.63 17.21
N ASP A 117 -7.76 -18.70 15.95
CA ASP A 117 -7.46 -19.90 15.13
C ASP A 117 -5.95 -20.01 14.94
N THR A 118 -5.46 -21.25 14.83
CA THR A 118 -4.03 -21.51 14.80
C THR A 118 -3.53 -21.88 13.41
N LEU A 119 -2.29 -21.52 13.16
CA LEU A 119 -1.51 -21.85 11.96
C LEU A 119 -0.19 -22.46 12.37
N ASP A 120 0.24 -23.49 11.64
CA ASP A 120 1.57 -24.02 11.76
C ASP A 120 2.58 -23.01 11.26
N CYS A 121 3.64 -22.76 12.05
CA CYS A 121 4.70 -21.81 11.75
C CYS A 121 6.01 -22.46 11.27
N SER A 122 6.06 -23.78 11.16
CA SER A 122 7.25 -24.52 10.74
C SER A 122 7.64 -24.24 9.28
N PRO A 123 8.85 -24.60 8.83
CA PRO A 123 9.27 -24.45 7.44
C PRO A 123 8.27 -25.06 6.45
N LEU A 124 8.15 -24.46 5.28
CA LEU A 124 7.16 -24.80 4.26
C LEU A 124 7.81 -24.95 2.89
N ARG A 125 7.33 -25.91 2.09
CA ARG A 125 7.57 -25.97 0.64
C ARG A 125 6.28 -25.70 -0.11
N TRP A 126 6.31 -24.72 -1.03
CA TRP A 126 5.15 -24.37 -1.84
C TRP A 126 5.60 -23.75 -3.18
N GLY A 127 4.96 -24.13 -4.28
CA GLY A 127 5.30 -23.64 -5.61
C GLY A 127 6.74 -23.91 -6.04
N GLY A 128 7.31 -25.05 -5.61
CA GLY A 128 8.71 -25.41 -5.89
C GLY A 128 9.73 -24.67 -5.02
N GLN A 129 9.31 -23.74 -4.19
CA GLN A 129 10.18 -22.90 -3.33
C GLN A 129 10.13 -23.39 -1.88
N ARG A 130 11.28 -23.25 -1.16
CA ARG A 130 11.38 -23.52 0.27
C ARG A 130 11.36 -22.19 1.04
N PHE A 131 10.54 -22.15 2.07
CA PHE A 131 10.45 -21.04 3.02
C PHE A 131 10.89 -21.54 4.39
N ASP A 132 12.00 -21.02 4.87
CA ASP A 132 12.56 -21.40 6.17
C ASP A 132 11.90 -20.62 7.31
N SER A 133 11.93 -21.22 8.49
CA SER A 133 11.41 -20.64 9.73
C SER A 133 12.21 -21.21 10.90
N THR A 134 12.43 -20.38 11.90
CA THR A 134 12.97 -20.79 13.21
C THR A 134 11.87 -21.21 14.18
N CYS A 135 10.59 -20.95 13.82
CA CYS A 135 9.44 -21.37 14.59
C CYS A 135 9.11 -22.83 14.32
N SER A 136 8.70 -23.55 15.36
CA SER A 136 8.14 -24.90 15.26
C SER A 136 6.90 -24.99 16.14
N GLY A 137 5.76 -25.37 15.56
CA GLY A 137 4.47 -25.50 16.28
C GLY A 137 3.37 -24.61 15.72
N GLN A 138 2.53 -24.13 16.61
CA GLN A 138 1.33 -23.37 16.25
C GLN A 138 1.38 -21.94 16.75
N LEU A 139 0.96 -20.99 15.92
CA LEU A 139 0.70 -19.59 16.29
C LEU A 139 -0.77 -19.28 16.05
N THR A 140 -1.38 -18.47 16.90
CA THR A 140 -2.68 -17.89 16.58
C THR A 140 -2.56 -16.91 15.41
N LEU A 141 -3.66 -16.68 14.66
CA LEU A 141 -3.67 -15.66 13.60
C LEU A 141 -3.20 -14.32 14.15
N ALA A 142 -3.70 -13.89 15.30
CA ALA A 142 -3.33 -12.65 15.95
C ALA A 142 -1.82 -12.57 16.25
N SER A 143 -1.24 -13.62 16.84
CA SER A 143 0.18 -13.68 17.15
C SER A 143 1.05 -13.72 15.89
N ALA A 144 0.65 -14.50 14.88
CA ALA A 144 1.34 -14.60 13.61
C ALA A 144 1.33 -13.28 12.83
N PHE A 145 0.22 -12.53 12.86
CA PHE A 145 0.12 -11.19 12.28
C PHE A 145 1.00 -10.18 13.04
N ALA A 146 0.88 -10.13 14.37
CA ALA A 146 1.65 -9.20 15.20
C ALA A 146 3.17 -9.39 15.06
N SER A 147 3.63 -10.64 14.92
CA SER A 147 5.04 -10.97 14.69
C SER A 147 5.46 -10.93 13.21
N SER A 148 4.51 -10.61 12.32
CA SER A 148 4.72 -10.60 10.87
C SER A 148 5.31 -11.92 10.32
N HIS A 149 4.81 -13.07 10.84
CA HIS A 149 5.39 -14.38 10.59
C HIS A 149 5.19 -14.85 9.13
N ASN A 150 6.27 -15.13 8.41
CA ASN A 150 6.22 -15.41 6.97
C ASN A 150 5.57 -16.76 6.64
N THR A 151 6.01 -17.86 7.27
CA THR A 151 5.47 -19.19 6.94
C THR A 151 4.03 -19.35 7.40
N ALA A 152 3.63 -18.71 8.51
CA ALA A 152 2.24 -18.66 8.92
C ALA A 152 1.36 -17.90 7.90
N ALA A 153 1.83 -16.76 7.38
CA ALA A 153 1.12 -16.03 6.34
C ALA A 153 0.97 -16.84 5.05
N LEU A 154 2.02 -17.58 4.64
CA LEU A 154 1.97 -18.47 3.48
C LEU A 154 0.95 -19.61 3.68
N ARG A 155 0.93 -20.25 4.85
CA ARG A 155 -0.06 -21.27 5.17
C ARG A 155 -1.48 -20.71 5.24
N LEU A 156 -1.62 -19.48 5.72
CA LEU A 156 -2.89 -18.79 5.71
C LEU A 156 -3.43 -18.64 4.29
N VAL A 157 -2.58 -18.20 3.35
CA VAL A 157 -2.96 -18.08 1.93
C VAL A 157 -3.25 -19.45 1.30
N GLN A 158 -2.53 -20.50 1.67
CA GLN A 158 -2.88 -21.87 1.22
C GLN A 158 -4.30 -22.27 1.64
N ARG A 159 -4.72 -21.86 2.85
CA ARG A 159 -6.06 -22.14 3.38
C ARG A 159 -7.13 -21.27 2.75
N VAL A 160 -6.84 -19.97 2.55
CA VAL A 160 -7.77 -18.95 2.03
C VAL A 160 -7.90 -19.03 0.51
N GLY A 161 -6.80 -19.26 -0.18
CA GLY A 161 -6.68 -19.22 -1.63
C GLY A 161 -6.07 -17.90 -2.13
N LEU A 162 -5.14 -18.00 -3.07
CA LEU A 162 -4.46 -16.84 -3.67
C LEU A 162 -5.44 -15.92 -4.39
N GLU A 163 -6.37 -16.49 -5.16
CA GLU A 163 -7.39 -15.73 -5.90
C GLU A 163 -8.30 -14.90 -4.97
N GLN A 164 -8.59 -15.41 -3.78
CA GLN A 164 -9.39 -14.69 -2.80
C GLN A 164 -8.65 -13.47 -2.26
N VAL A 165 -7.34 -13.61 -2.03
CA VAL A 165 -6.49 -12.49 -1.60
C VAL A 165 -6.40 -11.43 -2.70
N VAL A 166 -6.21 -11.83 -3.97
CA VAL A 166 -6.21 -10.93 -5.13
C VAL A 166 -7.57 -10.23 -5.28
N SER A 167 -8.66 -10.97 -5.16
CA SER A 167 -10.02 -10.42 -5.25
C SER A 167 -10.27 -9.37 -4.15
N LEU A 168 -9.86 -9.66 -2.92
CA LEU A 168 -9.99 -8.69 -1.83
C LEU A 168 -9.10 -7.47 -2.05
N ALA A 169 -7.86 -7.64 -2.48
CA ALA A 169 -6.97 -6.53 -2.78
C ALA A 169 -7.60 -5.56 -3.80
N LYS A 170 -8.20 -6.10 -4.85
CA LYS A 170 -8.93 -5.31 -5.86
C LYS A 170 -10.13 -4.55 -5.26
N ARG A 171 -10.93 -5.21 -4.43
CA ARG A 171 -12.07 -4.57 -3.72
C ARG A 171 -11.60 -3.46 -2.78
N LEU A 172 -10.42 -3.59 -2.19
CA LEU A 172 -9.79 -2.58 -1.34
C LEU A 172 -9.09 -1.45 -2.12
N GLY A 173 -9.19 -1.45 -3.46
CA GLY A 173 -8.69 -0.36 -4.30
C GLY A 173 -7.29 -0.55 -4.89
N ILE A 174 -6.69 -1.74 -4.78
CA ILE A 174 -5.43 -2.03 -5.48
C ILE A 174 -5.76 -2.39 -6.93
N THR A 175 -5.47 -1.48 -7.84
CA THR A 175 -5.72 -1.64 -9.28
C THR A 175 -4.54 -2.23 -10.04
N THR A 176 -3.35 -2.15 -9.46
CA THR A 176 -2.14 -2.77 -10.02
C THR A 176 -2.33 -4.28 -10.14
N PRO A 177 -1.98 -4.90 -11.28
CA PRO A 177 -2.07 -6.35 -11.45
C PRO A 177 -1.28 -7.11 -10.38
N LEU A 178 -1.90 -8.10 -9.79
CA LEU A 178 -1.29 -8.97 -8.77
C LEU A 178 -1.27 -10.40 -9.29
N ASP A 179 -0.09 -11.01 -9.29
CA ASP A 179 0.07 -12.41 -9.68
C ASP A 179 -0.32 -13.34 -8.51
N PRO A 180 -1.21 -14.33 -8.73
CA PRO A 180 -1.63 -15.28 -7.70
C PRO A 180 -0.55 -16.36 -7.47
N VAL A 181 0.60 -15.95 -6.97
CA VAL A 181 1.74 -16.83 -6.65
C VAL A 181 2.03 -16.81 -5.14
N PRO A 182 2.66 -17.84 -4.57
CA PRO A 182 2.87 -17.95 -3.12
C PRO A 182 3.47 -16.70 -2.46
N VAL A 183 4.44 -16.08 -3.12
CA VAL A 183 5.16 -14.89 -2.60
C VAL A 183 4.32 -13.61 -2.59
N LEU A 184 3.11 -13.62 -3.18
CA LEU A 184 2.12 -12.55 -3.02
C LEU A 184 1.81 -12.33 -1.53
N ALA A 185 1.67 -13.41 -0.74
CA ALA A 185 1.44 -13.33 0.70
C ALA A 185 2.52 -12.53 1.47
N LEU A 186 3.70 -12.43 0.91
CA LEU A 186 4.86 -11.71 1.47
C LEU A 186 5.04 -10.31 0.85
N GLY A 187 4.13 -9.91 -0.05
CA GLY A 187 4.16 -8.60 -0.70
C GLY A 187 5.26 -8.44 -1.73
N GLN A 188 5.54 -9.46 -2.53
CA GLN A 188 6.52 -9.36 -3.63
C GLN A 188 5.93 -8.75 -4.91
N SER A 189 4.61 -8.78 -5.08
CA SER A 189 3.96 -8.04 -6.17
C SER A 189 4.02 -6.55 -5.92
N GLU A 190 4.39 -5.78 -6.94
CA GLU A 190 4.51 -4.33 -6.82
C GLU A 190 3.12 -3.67 -6.79
N VAL A 191 2.99 -2.62 -5.98
CA VAL A 191 1.77 -1.80 -5.87
C VAL A 191 2.15 -0.32 -5.76
N ARG A 192 1.19 0.58 -5.95
CA ARG A 192 1.36 2.00 -5.67
C ARG A 192 1.14 2.29 -4.19
N LEU A 193 1.93 3.20 -3.63
CA LEU A 193 1.81 3.58 -2.22
C LEU A 193 0.40 4.10 -1.88
N ILE A 194 -0.18 4.93 -2.73
CA ILE A 194 -1.52 5.48 -2.52
C ILE A 194 -2.60 4.38 -2.49
N GLU A 195 -2.51 3.37 -3.35
CA GLU A 195 -3.45 2.24 -3.38
C GLU A 195 -3.33 1.39 -2.11
N LEU A 196 -2.10 1.10 -1.69
CA LEU A 196 -1.86 0.36 -0.45
C LEU A 196 -2.37 1.15 0.77
N THR A 197 -2.09 2.45 0.84
CA THR A 197 -2.58 3.30 1.94
C THR A 197 -4.10 3.35 1.97
N SER A 198 -4.74 3.47 0.79
CA SER A 198 -6.20 3.42 0.68
C SER A 198 -6.77 2.10 1.20
N SER A 199 -6.13 0.97 0.90
CA SER A 199 -6.59 -0.33 1.41
C SER A 199 -6.61 -0.43 2.93
N TYR A 200 -5.74 0.32 3.62
CA TYR A 200 -5.68 0.38 5.08
C TYR A 200 -6.84 1.18 5.70
N THR A 201 -7.48 2.08 4.95
CA THR A 201 -8.63 2.84 5.45
C THR A 201 -9.80 1.93 5.81
N ALA A 202 -9.93 0.77 5.17
CA ALA A 202 -10.95 -0.23 5.48
C ALA A 202 -10.86 -0.81 6.91
N VAL A 203 -9.70 -0.68 7.56
CA VAL A 203 -9.48 -1.14 8.95
C VAL A 203 -9.49 0.03 9.93
N ALA A 204 -9.14 1.22 9.46
CA ALA A 204 -9.07 2.42 10.28
C ALA A 204 -10.41 3.14 10.42
N ASN A 205 -11.44 2.74 9.65
CA ASN A 205 -12.78 3.34 9.64
C ASN A 205 -13.78 2.55 10.50
#